data_a17319f99eaffc5c622d28da83a66899
#
_entry.id   a17319f99eaffc5c622d28da83a66899
#
_cell.length_a   1.000
_cell.length_b   1.000
_cell.length_c   1.000
_cell.angle_alpha   90.00
_cell.angle_beta   90.00
_cell.angle_gamma   90.00
#
_symmetry.space_group_name_H-M   'P 1'
#
loop_
_entity.id
_entity.type
_entity.pdbx_description
1 polymer ?
#
loop_
_entity_poly.entity_id
_entity_poly.type
_entity_poly.pdbx_seq_one_letter_code
_entity_poly.pdbx_strand_id
1 'polypeptide(L)'
;MLKKSGLVAISLLFLFACNAVRVVPYKQLAALDGEQTARFFYPSAGGKVEAYVARPRGAGPFPLVILLHGHSLRGRGAEQVLGTAETITKEICFATLAISLPGYGATEVSNSSNEVAIRQVVKDGLSVAKQITWIDQQRLMFYGVSRGAIVAAAMINEVKDVSGAVLYAGAYDLARLYRETPSFWVRKMLNPNGDANPKLISFLGAESPWRTPTLILHGEQDNLIPVNQSLLLRDQLKAAGTRHQLVLYPEHGHFLPRASVREQTVKFLKELAPSACPSAGQP
;
A
#
# COMPACT_ATOMS: atom_id res chain seq x y z
N MET A 1 18.69 65.94 27.74
CA MET A 1 19.17 64.57 28.02
C MET A 1 18.03 63.59 27.70
N LEU A 2 17.97 63.05 26.50
CA LEU A 2 16.99 62.03 26.10
C LEU A 2 17.67 60.66 26.13
N LYS A 3 17.16 59.76 27.00
CA LYS A 3 17.57 58.35 27.03
C LYS A 3 16.88 57.62 25.90
N LYS A 4 17.65 57.05 24.96
CA LYS A 4 17.18 56.12 23.95
C LYS A 4 17.07 54.72 24.56
N SER A 5 15.85 54.20 24.67
CA SER A 5 15.59 52.83 25.02
C SER A 5 15.67 51.96 23.76
N GLY A 6 16.71 51.12 23.69
CA GLY A 6 16.82 50.15 22.61
C GLY A 6 15.94 48.97 22.83
N LEU A 7 14.96 48.72 21.95
CA LEU A 7 14.20 47.48 21.89
C LEU A 7 15.06 46.43 21.19
N VAL A 8 15.46 45.38 21.90
CA VAL A 8 16.07 44.21 21.34
C VAL A 8 14.96 43.29 20.85
N ALA A 9 14.73 43.23 19.58
CA ALA A 9 13.81 42.27 18.96
C ALA A 9 14.50 40.89 18.93
N ILE A 10 14.06 39.99 19.81
CA ILE A 10 14.46 38.58 19.78
C ILE A 10 13.62 37.91 18.67
N SER A 11 14.20 37.72 17.50
CA SER A 11 13.62 36.90 16.44
C SER A 11 13.74 35.41 16.83
N LEU A 12 12.64 34.83 17.30
CA LEU A 12 12.52 33.37 17.41
C LEU A 12 12.46 32.81 16.02
N LEU A 13 13.58 32.31 15.50
CA LEU A 13 13.60 31.41 14.37
C LEU A 13 12.96 30.08 14.80
N PHE A 14 11.71 29.87 14.45
CA PHE A 14 11.12 28.54 14.43
C PHE A 14 11.78 27.74 13.29
N LEU A 15 12.81 26.99 13.64
CA LEU A 15 13.34 25.92 12.79
C LEU A 15 12.24 24.84 12.69
N PHE A 16 11.44 24.91 11.63
CA PHE A 16 10.68 23.74 11.19
C PHE A 16 11.71 22.69 10.76
N ALA A 17 12.07 21.80 11.68
CA ALA A 17 12.78 20.60 11.35
C ALA A 17 11.87 19.79 10.43
N CYS A 18 12.09 19.92 9.12
CA CYS A 18 11.56 18.99 8.14
C CYS A 18 12.21 17.65 8.50
N ASN A 19 11.50 16.77 9.24
CA ASN A 19 11.96 15.44 9.57
C ASN A 19 12.02 14.63 8.27
N ALA A 20 13.10 14.82 7.50
CA ALA A 20 13.39 13.99 6.35
C ALA A 20 13.52 12.54 6.84
N VAL A 21 12.74 11.63 6.25
CA VAL A 21 12.80 10.22 6.60
C VAL A 21 14.23 9.72 6.38
N ARG A 22 14.84 9.16 7.43
CA ARG A 22 16.22 8.68 7.42
C ARG A 22 16.39 7.58 6.38
N VAL A 23 17.42 7.68 5.55
CA VAL A 23 17.82 6.61 4.62
C VAL A 23 18.71 5.62 5.36
N VAL A 24 18.37 4.34 5.32
CA VAL A 24 19.05 3.25 5.99
C VAL A 24 19.42 2.16 4.98
N PRO A 25 20.62 1.58 5.00
CA PRO A 25 20.94 0.41 4.20
C PRO A 25 19.98 -0.76 4.51
N TYR A 26 19.43 -1.42 3.48
CA TYR A 26 18.43 -2.49 3.71
C TYR A 26 18.94 -3.64 4.60
N LYS A 27 20.24 -3.91 4.60
CA LYS A 27 20.89 -4.91 5.47
C LYS A 27 20.92 -4.52 6.97
N GLN A 28 20.61 -3.26 7.29
CA GLN A 28 20.58 -2.73 8.65
C GLN A 28 19.17 -2.55 9.21
N LEU A 29 18.14 -2.92 8.46
CA LEU A 29 16.74 -2.74 8.87
C LEU A 29 16.38 -3.53 10.14
N ALA A 30 16.99 -4.69 10.34
CA ALA A 30 16.81 -5.49 11.55
C ALA A 30 17.31 -4.77 12.83
N ALA A 31 18.25 -3.83 12.69
CA ALA A 31 18.78 -3.03 13.80
C ALA A 31 17.96 -1.78 14.13
N LEU A 32 16.85 -1.54 13.42
CA LEU A 32 15.95 -0.44 13.76
C LEU A 32 15.35 -0.69 15.14
N ASP A 33 15.36 0.33 15.99
CA ASP A 33 14.86 0.29 17.36
C ASP A 33 13.83 1.39 17.62
N GLY A 34 12.86 1.12 18.49
CA GLY A 34 11.75 2.03 18.76
C GLY A 34 10.81 2.28 17.58
N GLU A 35 9.86 3.19 17.79
CA GLU A 35 8.92 3.61 16.72
C GLU A 35 9.62 4.55 15.75
N GLN A 36 9.79 4.11 14.52
CA GLN A 36 10.43 4.91 13.48
C GLN A 36 10.06 4.47 12.06
N THR A 37 10.20 5.39 11.12
CA THR A 37 10.09 5.13 9.69
C THR A 37 11.45 5.35 9.04
N ALA A 38 11.89 4.40 8.23
CA ALA A 38 13.12 4.48 7.44
C ALA A 38 12.85 4.30 5.96
N ARG A 39 13.52 5.08 5.14
CA ARG A 39 13.61 4.90 3.69
C ARG A 39 14.81 4.03 3.36
N PHE A 40 14.66 3.12 2.44
CA PHE A 40 15.77 2.29 1.99
C PHE A 40 15.62 1.90 0.53
N PHE A 41 16.67 1.30 -0.02
CA PHE A 41 16.70 0.77 -1.37
C PHE A 41 17.16 -0.68 -1.34
N TYR A 42 16.54 -1.54 -2.17
CA TYR A 42 16.96 -2.92 -2.34
C TYR A 42 17.09 -3.27 -3.83
N PRO A 43 17.96 -4.22 -4.21
CA PRO A 43 18.12 -4.63 -5.59
C PRO A 43 16.94 -5.48 -6.04
N SER A 44 16.40 -5.22 -7.22
CA SER A 44 15.34 -6.03 -7.85
C SER A 44 15.25 -5.73 -9.34
N ALA A 45 14.90 -6.71 -10.14
CA ALA A 45 14.59 -6.56 -11.57
C ALA A 45 15.61 -5.73 -12.36
N GLY A 46 16.90 -5.84 -12.02
CA GLY A 46 18.00 -5.14 -12.69
C GLY A 46 18.24 -3.70 -12.26
N GLY A 47 17.52 -3.19 -11.25
CA GLY A 47 17.67 -1.84 -10.71
C GLY A 47 17.60 -1.81 -9.19
N LYS A 48 17.49 -0.60 -8.64
CA LYS A 48 17.21 -0.39 -7.20
C LYS A 48 15.76 0.01 -7.03
N VAL A 49 15.12 -0.52 -6.02
CA VAL A 49 13.73 -0.25 -5.65
C VAL A 49 13.71 0.56 -4.37
N GLU A 50 13.02 1.69 -4.42
CA GLU A 50 12.73 2.50 -3.26
C GLU A 50 11.64 1.87 -2.40
N ALA A 51 11.85 1.84 -1.09
CA ALA A 51 10.84 1.43 -0.13
C ALA A 51 10.96 2.19 1.20
N TYR A 52 9.88 2.14 1.97
CA TYR A 52 9.82 2.69 3.32
C TYR A 52 9.33 1.59 4.26
N VAL A 53 10.06 1.36 5.34
CA VAL A 53 9.62 0.49 6.42
C VAL A 53 9.27 1.33 7.63
N ALA A 54 8.13 1.04 8.26
CA ALA A 54 7.80 1.62 9.54
C ALA A 54 7.73 0.53 10.62
N ARG A 55 8.52 0.73 11.67
CA ARG A 55 8.57 -0.13 12.84
C ARG A 55 7.68 0.46 13.94
N PRO A 56 6.76 -0.32 14.52
CA PRO A 56 6.00 0.10 15.69
C PRO A 56 6.86 0.21 16.95
N ARG A 57 6.33 0.86 17.98
CA ARG A 57 6.90 0.80 19.32
C ARG A 57 6.74 -0.61 19.93
N GLY A 58 7.63 -0.98 20.81
CA GLY A 58 7.64 -2.29 21.50
C GLY A 58 8.63 -3.29 20.91
N ALA A 59 8.65 -4.48 21.47
CA ALA A 59 9.64 -5.50 21.14
C ALA A 59 9.38 -6.23 19.80
N GLY A 60 8.10 -6.43 19.41
CA GLY A 60 7.72 -7.29 18.29
C GLY A 60 7.70 -8.78 18.69
N PRO A 61 7.61 -9.73 17.75
CA PRO A 61 7.47 -9.48 16.32
C PRO A 61 6.10 -8.93 15.92
N PHE A 62 6.09 -8.02 14.97
CA PHE A 62 4.88 -7.33 14.52
C PHE A 62 4.31 -7.92 13.24
N PRO A 63 2.97 -8.04 13.08
CA PRO A 63 2.35 -8.33 11.80
C PRO A 63 2.81 -7.32 10.74
N LEU A 64 2.95 -7.76 9.49
CA LEU A 64 3.43 -6.93 8.39
C LEU A 64 2.30 -6.59 7.42
N VAL A 65 2.16 -5.32 7.07
CA VAL A 65 1.33 -4.87 5.95
C VAL A 65 2.20 -4.32 4.83
N ILE A 66 2.13 -4.94 3.65
CA ILE A 66 2.73 -4.41 2.43
C ILE A 66 1.79 -3.37 1.83
N LEU A 67 2.30 -2.17 1.63
CA LEU A 67 1.53 -1.04 1.12
C LEU A 67 1.93 -0.75 -0.34
N LEU A 68 0.96 -0.82 -1.25
CA LEU A 68 1.13 -0.64 -2.68
C LEU A 68 0.31 0.57 -3.15
N HIS A 69 1.00 1.56 -3.68
CA HIS A 69 0.41 2.84 -4.08
C HIS A 69 -0.30 2.79 -5.43
N GLY A 70 -1.14 3.79 -5.71
CA GLY A 70 -1.82 3.98 -6.98
C GLY A 70 -0.94 4.60 -8.07
N HIS A 71 -1.53 4.79 -9.25
CA HIS A 71 -0.90 5.57 -10.32
C HIS A 71 -0.75 7.05 -9.92
N SER A 72 0.31 7.68 -10.37
CA SER A 72 0.56 9.12 -10.17
C SER A 72 1.13 9.75 -11.43
N LEU A 73 0.44 10.74 -11.97
CA LEU A 73 0.92 11.55 -13.11
C LEU A 73 2.21 12.32 -12.79
N ARG A 74 2.49 12.55 -11.50
CA ARG A 74 3.71 13.21 -11.03
C ARG A 74 4.83 12.23 -10.66
N GLY A 75 4.68 10.94 -11.00
CA GLY A 75 5.67 9.90 -10.68
C GLY A 75 5.83 9.60 -9.19
N ARG A 76 4.91 10.02 -8.32
CA ARG A 76 4.98 9.73 -6.88
C ARG A 76 4.85 8.24 -6.63
N GLY A 77 5.72 7.70 -5.76
CA GLY A 77 5.77 6.29 -5.40
C GLY A 77 5.15 5.99 -4.04
N ALA A 78 5.86 5.27 -3.20
CA ALA A 78 5.42 4.80 -1.89
C ALA A 78 5.03 5.93 -0.92
N GLU A 79 5.53 7.15 -1.13
CA GLU A 79 5.13 8.32 -0.33
C GLU A 79 3.63 8.62 -0.39
N GLN A 80 2.90 8.11 -1.39
CA GLN A 80 1.44 8.26 -1.47
C GLN A 80 0.71 7.52 -0.33
N VAL A 81 1.31 6.47 0.23
CA VAL A 81 0.71 5.61 1.26
C VAL A 81 1.37 5.73 2.63
N LEU A 82 2.31 6.67 2.82
CA LEU A 82 2.99 6.85 4.11
C LEU A 82 2.05 7.29 5.23
N GLY A 83 1.02 8.09 4.94
CA GLY A 83 -0.02 8.43 5.93
C GLY A 83 -0.81 7.20 6.40
N THR A 84 -1.06 6.24 5.50
CA THR A 84 -1.67 4.95 5.86
C THR A 84 -0.68 4.09 6.67
N ALA A 85 0.60 4.08 6.28
CA ALA A 85 1.66 3.39 7.03
C ALA A 85 1.73 3.91 8.47
N GLU A 86 1.77 5.22 8.66
CA GLU A 86 1.79 5.86 9.97
C GLU A 86 0.57 5.48 10.82
N THR A 87 -0.63 5.53 10.24
CA THR A 87 -1.87 5.12 10.90
C THR A 87 -1.79 3.67 11.39
N ILE A 88 -1.43 2.74 10.52
CA ILE A 88 -1.33 1.31 10.81
C ILE A 88 -0.27 1.08 11.91
N THR A 89 0.89 1.73 11.79
CA THR A 89 1.99 1.55 12.74
C THR A 89 1.65 2.08 14.11
N LYS A 90 1.06 3.27 14.21
CA LYS A 90 0.77 3.93 15.49
C LYS A 90 -0.48 3.41 16.20
N GLU A 91 -1.54 3.07 15.44
CA GLU A 91 -2.84 2.73 16.03
C GLU A 91 -3.03 1.26 16.30
N ILE A 92 -2.38 0.39 15.53
CA ILE A 92 -2.55 -1.06 15.66
C ILE A 92 -1.25 -1.84 15.84
N CYS A 93 -0.10 -1.13 15.90
CA CYS A 93 1.22 -1.73 16.10
C CYS A 93 1.56 -2.81 15.08
N PHE A 94 1.22 -2.59 13.81
CA PHE A 94 1.68 -3.44 12.72
C PHE A 94 2.85 -2.76 12.03
N ALA A 95 3.86 -3.54 11.68
CA ALA A 95 4.92 -3.10 10.78
C ALA A 95 4.35 -2.83 9.39
N THR A 96 4.90 -1.86 8.69
CA THR A 96 4.52 -1.60 7.30
C THR A 96 5.73 -1.56 6.39
N LEU A 97 5.56 -2.04 5.17
CA LEU A 97 6.53 -1.93 4.08
C LEU A 97 5.85 -1.33 2.86
N ALA A 98 6.09 -0.04 2.61
CA ALA A 98 5.58 0.66 1.45
C ALA A 98 6.61 0.61 0.31
N ILE A 99 6.21 0.09 -0.85
CA ILE A 99 7.09 -0.14 -2.00
C ILE A 99 6.75 0.82 -3.13
N SER A 100 7.73 1.54 -3.64
CA SER A 100 7.60 2.31 -4.88
C SER A 100 7.67 1.37 -6.10
N LEU A 101 6.52 1.18 -6.75
CA LEU A 101 6.43 0.31 -7.93
C LEU A 101 7.29 0.82 -9.09
N PRO A 102 7.68 -0.03 -10.06
CA PRO A 102 8.44 0.37 -11.25
C PRO A 102 7.87 1.60 -11.96
N GLY A 103 8.73 2.57 -12.26
CA GLY A 103 8.36 3.85 -12.87
C GLY A 103 7.85 4.92 -11.90
N TYR A 104 7.94 4.69 -10.58
CA TYR A 104 7.49 5.64 -9.55
C TYR A 104 8.54 5.86 -8.46
N GLY A 105 8.44 7.03 -7.80
CA GLY A 105 9.36 7.42 -6.75
C GLY A 105 10.80 7.47 -7.24
N ALA A 106 11.72 7.00 -6.43
CA ALA A 106 13.13 6.86 -6.80
C ALA A 106 13.51 5.41 -7.17
N THR A 107 12.51 4.60 -7.59
CA THR A 107 12.76 3.26 -8.11
C THR A 107 13.39 3.33 -9.50
N GLU A 108 14.56 2.72 -9.67
CA GLU A 108 15.33 2.73 -10.93
C GLU A 108 14.83 1.70 -11.96
N VAL A 109 13.94 0.79 -11.55
CA VAL A 109 13.29 -0.16 -12.45
C VAL A 109 12.28 0.60 -13.32
N SER A 110 12.56 0.70 -14.62
CA SER A 110 11.90 1.67 -15.50
C SER A 110 10.57 1.20 -16.07
N ASN A 111 10.26 0.01 -16.28
CA ASN A 111 9.07 -0.39 -17.05
C ASN A 111 7.83 -0.61 -16.17
N SER A 112 7.05 0.45 -15.99
CA SER A 112 5.82 0.41 -15.20
C SER A 112 4.70 -0.48 -15.78
N SER A 113 4.80 -0.91 -17.04
CA SER A 113 3.82 -1.79 -17.68
C SER A 113 4.25 -3.27 -17.69
N ASN A 114 5.46 -3.57 -17.22
CA ASN A 114 5.95 -4.95 -17.15
C ASN A 114 5.44 -5.63 -15.86
N GLU A 115 4.39 -6.41 -15.97
CA GLU A 115 3.78 -7.11 -14.83
C GLU A 115 4.75 -8.07 -14.14
N VAL A 116 5.66 -8.72 -14.88
CA VAL A 116 6.67 -9.63 -14.32
C VAL A 116 7.62 -8.84 -13.42
N ALA A 117 8.12 -7.70 -13.90
CA ALA A 117 9.00 -6.82 -13.11
C ALA A 117 8.28 -6.26 -11.88
N ILE A 118 7.00 -5.87 -12.01
CA ILE A 118 6.19 -5.36 -10.89
C ILE A 118 6.06 -6.42 -9.80
N ARG A 119 5.70 -7.66 -10.15
CA ARG A 119 5.57 -8.74 -9.18
C ARG A 119 6.91 -9.12 -8.57
N GLN A 120 7.98 -9.13 -9.37
CA GLN A 120 9.34 -9.41 -8.87
C GLN A 120 9.78 -8.39 -7.83
N VAL A 121 9.55 -7.11 -8.07
CA VAL A 121 9.84 -6.03 -7.11
C VAL A 121 9.16 -6.29 -5.77
N VAL A 122 7.90 -6.68 -5.75
CA VAL A 122 7.17 -6.97 -4.50
C VAL A 122 7.72 -8.24 -3.82
N LYS A 123 8.04 -9.30 -4.59
CA LYS A 123 8.64 -10.54 -4.05
C LYS A 123 10.00 -10.29 -3.40
N ASP A 124 10.84 -9.47 -4.02
CA ASP A 124 12.15 -9.13 -3.48
C ASP A 124 12.01 -8.25 -2.22
N GLY A 125 11.04 -7.33 -2.20
CA GLY A 125 10.69 -6.59 -0.98
C GLY A 125 10.24 -7.50 0.16
N LEU A 126 9.42 -8.51 -0.11
CA LEU A 126 9.05 -9.56 0.85
C LEU A 126 10.28 -10.34 1.33
N SER A 127 11.22 -10.64 0.43
CA SER A 127 12.47 -11.33 0.77
C SER A 127 13.36 -10.49 1.70
N VAL A 128 13.37 -9.17 1.52
CA VAL A 128 14.01 -8.23 2.46
C VAL A 128 13.29 -8.25 3.81
N ALA A 129 11.97 -8.17 3.82
CA ALA A 129 11.17 -8.19 5.06
C ALA A 129 11.41 -9.48 5.87
N LYS A 130 11.61 -10.62 5.22
CA LYS A 130 11.93 -11.90 5.87
C LYS A 130 13.26 -11.91 6.65
N GLN A 131 14.15 -10.97 6.40
CA GLN A 131 15.41 -10.82 7.12
C GLN A 131 15.29 -9.93 8.36
N ILE A 132 14.13 -9.33 8.60
CA ILE A 132 13.88 -8.39 9.69
C ILE A 132 13.27 -9.15 10.86
N THR A 133 14.03 -9.34 11.93
CA THR A 133 13.69 -10.19 13.08
C THR A 133 12.49 -9.69 13.91
N TRP A 134 12.21 -8.38 13.87
CA TRP A 134 11.07 -7.80 14.57
C TRP A 134 9.76 -7.83 13.74
N ILE A 135 9.76 -8.46 12.54
CA ILE A 135 8.57 -8.71 11.72
C ILE A 135 8.09 -10.15 11.92
N ASP A 136 6.80 -10.33 12.14
CA ASP A 136 6.15 -11.63 12.16
C ASP A 136 5.95 -12.15 10.74
N GLN A 137 6.68 -13.20 10.40
CA GLN A 137 6.68 -13.79 9.06
C GLN A 137 5.40 -14.58 8.75
N GLN A 138 4.58 -14.89 9.75
CA GLN A 138 3.35 -15.66 9.61
C GLN A 138 2.11 -14.78 9.43
N ARG A 139 2.21 -13.48 9.75
CA ARG A 139 1.10 -12.53 9.66
C ARG A 139 1.38 -11.45 8.62
N LEU A 140 1.30 -11.86 7.34
CA LEU A 140 1.49 -11.00 6.18
C LEU A 140 0.15 -10.54 5.62
N MET A 141 0.01 -9.24 5.38
CA MET A 141 -1.18 -8.64 4.80
C MET A 141 -0.78 -7.67 3.68
N PHE A 142 -1.73 -7.41 2.77
CA PHE A 142 -1.57 -6.42 1.71
C PHE A 142 -2.57 -5.27 1.88
N TYR A 143 -2.12 -4.07 1.56
CA TYR A 143 -2.95 -2.89 1.35
C TYR A 143 -2.61 -2.31 -0.02
N GLY A 144 -3.59 -2.21 -0.89
CA GLY A 144 -3.39 -1.69 -2.23
C GLY A 144 -4.41 -0.61 -2.60
N VAL A 145 -3.94 0.43 -3.28
CA VAL A 145 -4.78 1.52 -3.80
C VAL A 145 -4.76 1.50 -5.31
N SER A 146 -5.93 1.44 -5.97
CA SER A 146 -6.05 1.54 -7.43
C SER A 146 -5.11 0.53 -8.13
N ARG A 147 -4.11 0.98 -8.87
CA ARG A 147 -3.06 0.12 -9.42
C ARG A 147 -2.41 -0.79 -8.38
N GLY A 148 -2.13 -0.28 -7.18
CA GLY A 148 -1.58 -1.07 -6.07
C GLY A 148 -2.53 -2.19 -5.62
N ALA A 149 -3.86 -1.99 -5.73
CA ALA A 149 -4.83 -3.05 -5.45
C ALA A 149 -4.82 -4.15 -6.52
N ILE A 150 -4.57 -3.80 -7.79
CA ILE A 150 -4.36 -4.78 -8.88
C ILE A 150 -3.11 -5.63 -8.59
N VAL A 151 -2.01 -4.99 -8.20
CA VAL A 151 -0.76 -5.68 -7.85
C VAL A 151 -0.95 -6.56 -6.61
N ALA A 152 -1.63 -6.05 -5.57
CA ALA A 152 -1.97 -6.85 -4.38
C ALA A 152 -2.78 -8.09 -4.75
N ALA A 153 -3.78 -7.97 -5.62
CA ALA A 153 -4.57 -9.08 -6.12
C ALA A 153 -3.70 -10.15 -6.81
N ALA A 154 -2.75 -9.73 -7.66
CA ALA A 154 -1.79 -10.63 -8.28
C ALA A 154 -0.92 -11.34 -7.24
N MET A 155 -0.42 -10.61 -6.24
CA MET A 155 0.44 -11.16 -5.19
C MET A 155 -0.28 -12.14 -4.27
N ILE A 156 -1.56 -11.92 -3.95
CA ILE A 156 -2.37 -12.84 -3.14
C ILE A 156 -2.51 -14.22 -3.80
N ASN A 157 -2.55 -14.26 -5.13
CA ASN A 157 -2.59 -15.52 -5.87
C ASN A 157 -1.23 -16.23 -5.95
N GLU A 158 -0.12 -15.52 -5.74
CA GLU A 158 1.24 -16.06 -5.87
C GLU A 158 1.92 -16.33 -4.51
N VAL A 159 1.59 -15.56 -3.48
CA VAL A 159 2.16 -15.67 -2.14
C VAL A 159 1.25 -16.54 -1.28
N LYS A 160 1.84 -17.58 -0.69
CA LYS A 160 1.09 -18.45 0.25
C LYS A 160 0.87 -17.72 1.59
N ASP A 161 -0.21 -18.11 2.26
CA ASP A 161 -0.51 -17.74 3.64
C ASP A 161 -0.65 -16.23 3.89
N VAL A 162 -1.23 -15.51 2.90
CA VAL A 162 -1.60 -14.10 3.10
C VAL A 162 -2.78 -14.02 4.07
N SER A 163 -2.55 -13.39 5.22
CA SER A 163 -3.48 -13.32 6.36
C SER A 163 -4.64 -12.35 6.14
N GLY A 164 -4.50 -11.40 5.20
CA GLY A 164 -5.55 -10.44 4.90
C GLY A 164 -5.19 -9.46 3.80
N ALA A 165 -6.21 -8.81 3.24
CA ALA A 165 -6.01 -7.78 2.23
C ALA A 165 -7.01 -6.63 2.40
N VAL A 166 -6.55 -5.40 2.15
CA VAL A 166 -7.38 -4.20 1.98
C VAL A 166 -7.18 -3.69 0.57
N LEU A 167 -8.25 -3.68 -0.21
CA LEU A 167 -8.23 -3.35 -1.62
C LEU A 167 -9.12 -2.13 -1.89
N TYR A 168 -8.50 -1.01 -2.17
CA TYR A 168 -9.15 0.26 -2.39
C TYR A 168 -9.21 0.59 -3.88
N ALA A 169 -10.42 0.70 -4.45
CA ALA A 169 -10.70 1.07 -5.84
C ALA A 169 -9.86 0.27 -6.85
N GLY A 170 -9.79 -1.05 -6.67
CA GLY A 170 -9.01 -1.96 -7.50
C GLY A 170 -9.79 -2.56 -8.65
N ALA A 171 -9.06 -3.21 -9.57
CA ALA A 171 -9.63 -4.01 -10.64
C ALA A 171 -9.12 -5.46 -10.56
N TYR A 172 -10.00 -6.40 -10.88
CA TYR A 172 -9.73 -7.82 -10.67
C TYR A 172 -9.98 -8.66 -11.93
N ASP A 173 -10.67 -8.12 -12.92
CA ASP A 173 -10.77 -8.61 -14.29
C ASP A 173 -10.35 -7.48 -15.26
N LEU A 174 -9.08 -7.50 -15.68
CA LEU A 174 -8.53 -6.43 -16.50
C LEU A 174 -9.09 -6.43 -17.92
N ALA A 175 -9.48 -7.59 -18.45
CA ALA A 175 -10.12 -7.67 -19.76
C ALA A 175 -11.50 -6.99 -19.72
N ARG A 176 -12.24 -7.21 -18.65
CA ARG A 176 -13.53 -6.55 -18.42
C ARG A 176 -13.34 -5.05 -18.14
N LEU A 177 -12.36 -4.68 -17.31
CA LEU A 177 -12.03 -3.27 -17.09
C LEU A 177 -11.75 -2.54 -18.40
N TYR A 178 -10.96 -3.14 -19.29
CA TYR A 178 -10.63 -2.55 -20.60
C TYR A 178 -11.87 -2.24 -21.45
N ARG A 179 -12.87 -3.12 -21.40
CA ARG A 179 -14.13 -2.92 -22.13
C ARG A 179 -15.07 -1.90 -21.46
N GLU A 180 -15.15 -1.90 -20.13
CA GLU A 180 -16.16 -1.18 -19.36
C GLU A 180 -15.72 0.21 -18.88
N THR A 181 -14.42 0.46 -18.71
CA THR A 181 -13.96 1.77 -18.24
C THR A 181 -14.28 2.87 -19.25
N PRO A 182 -14.91 3.97 -18.82
CA PRO A 182 -15.08 5.15 -19.69
C PRO A 182 -13.76 5.91 -19.89
N SER A 183 -12.74 5.65 -19.07
CA SER A 183 -11.47 6.36 -19.10
C SER A 183 -10.58 5.93 -20.26
N PHE A 184 -10.33 6.84 -21.19
CA PHE A 184 -9.34 6.64 -22.27
C PHE A 184 -7.94 6.33 -21.70
N TRP A 185 -7.54 7.01 -20.63
CA TRP A 185 -6.22 6.81 -20.01
C TRP A 185 -6.06 5.43 -19.39
N VAL A 186 -7.09 4.90 -18.74
CA VAL A 186 -7.06 3.54 -18.19
C VAL A 186 -6.95 2.53 -19.32
N ARG A 187 -7.74 2.69 -20.42
CA ARG A 187 -7.59 1.82 -21.61
C ARG A 187 -6.19 1.88 -22.19
N LYS A 188 -5.61 3.09 -22.31
CA LYS A 188 -4.24 3.26 -22.85
C LYS A 188 -3.19 2.63 -21.94
N MET A 189 -3.37 2.66 -20.63
CA MET A 189 -2.47 1.98 -19.68
C MET A 189 -2.55 0.45 -19.78
N LEU A 190 -3.75 -0.09 -19.97
CA LEU A 190 -3.96 -1.54 -20.13
C LEU A 190 -3.49 -2.08 -21.49
N ASN A 191 -3.50 -1.24 -22.50
CA ASN A 191 -3.10 -1.60 -23.88
C ASN A 191 -2.27 -0.46 -24.50
N PRO A 192 -1.01 -0.31 -24.06
CA PRO A 192 -0.16 0.80 -24.50
C PRO A 192 0.19 0.75 -25.99
N ASN A 193 0.23 -0.45 -26.57
CA ASN A 193 0.59 -0.64 -27.97
C ASN A 193 -0.62 -0.55 -28.93
N GLY A 194 -1.84 -0.56 -28.40
CA GLY A 194 -3.07 -0.55 -29.22
C GLY A 194 -3.36 -1.88 -29.89
N ASP A 195 -2.96 -3.00 -29.28
CA ASP A 195 -3.20 -4.34 -29.81
C ASP A 195 -4.69 -4.59 -30.00
N ALA A 196 -5.08 -5.21 -31.09
CA ALA A 196 -6.49 -5.52 -31.39
C ALA A 196 -7.10 -6.48 -30.33
N ASN A 197 -6.30 -7.40 -29.81
CA ASN A 197 -6.70 -8.39 -28.79
C ASN A 197 -5.66 -8.42 -27.66
N PRO A 198 -5.65 -7.43 -26.73
CA PRO A 198 -4.69 -7.39 -25.65
C PRO A 198 -4.90 -8.58 -24.69
N LYS A 199 -3.82 -9.29 -24.36
CA LYS A 199 -3.84 -10.36 -23.36
C LYS A 199 -3.89 -9.76 -21.96
N LEU A 200 -5.08 -9.57 -21.43
CA LEU A 200 -5.33 -8.98 -20.11
C LEU A 200 -5.75 -10.06 -19.10
N ILE A 201 -5.17 -9.99 -17.93
CA ILE A 201 -5.32 -10.99 -16.86
C ILE A 201 -6.64 -10.77 -16.12
N SER A 202 -7.30 -11.88 -15.75
CA SER A 202 -8.30 -11.91 -14.70
C SER A 202 -7.71 -12.60 -13.46
N PHE A 203 -7.87 -11.98 -12.30
CA PHE A 203 -7.53 -12.58 -10.99
C PHE A 203 -8.72 -13.35 -10.40
N LEU A 204 -9.84 -13.36 -11.14
CA LEU A 204 -11.08 -14.04 -10.79
C LEU A 204 -11.14 -15.36 -11.57
N GLY A 205 -11.33 -16.47 -10.86
CA GLY A 205 -11.47 -17.78 -11.50
C GLY A 205 -11.58 -18.92 -10.50
N ALA A 206 -12.12 -20.03 -10.96
CA ALA A 206 -12.33 -21.23 -10.14
C ALA A 206 -11.03 -21.99 -9.85
N GLU A 207 -9.99 -21.81 -10.67
CA GLU A 207 -8.73 -22.56 -10.55
C GLU A 207 -7.85 -22.13 -9.36
N SER A 208 -8.05 -20.92 -8.85
CA SER A 208 -7.37 -20.43 -7.63
C SER A 208 -8.39 -19.75 -6.72
N PRO A 209 -9.05 -20.50 -5.84
CA PRO A 209 -10.04 -19.90 -4.94
C PRO A 209 -9.33 -18.91 -4.02
N TRP A 210 -9.72 -17.65 -4.15
CA TRP A 210 -9.22 -16.59 -3.28
C TRP A 210 -9.65 -16.84 -1.83
N ARG A 211 -8.72 -17.24 -0.99
CA ARG A 211 -9.00 -17.61 0.42
C ARG A 211 -8.60 -16.53 1.44
N THR A 212 -7.92 -15.49 0.98
CA THR A 212 -7.46 -14.39 1.83
C THR A 212 -8.65 -13.53 2.28
N PRO A 213 -8.86 -13.34 3.59
CA PRO A 213 -9.85 -12.41 4.12
C PRO A 213 -9.63 -11.02 3.52
N THR A 214 -10.68 -10.40 2.99
CA THR A 214 -10.53 -9.19 2.17
C THR A 214 -11.53 -8.10 2.54
N LEU A 215 -11.02 -6.89 2.80
CA LEU A 215 -11.79 -5.66 2.83
C LEU A 215 -11.70 -4.98 1.46
N ILE A 216 -12.85 -4.70 0.86
CA ILE A 216 -12.98 -4.03 -0.43
C ILE A 216 -13.62 -2.66 -0.20
N LEU A 217 -12.97 -1.58 -0.65
CA LEU A 217 -13.44 -0.20 -0.53
C LEU A 217 -13.59 0.40 -1.93
N HIS A 218 -14.79 0.87 -2.32
CA HIS A 218 -15.01 1.40 -3.67
C HIS A 218 -16.06 2.50 -3.70
N GLY A 219 -15.84 3.51 -4.55
CA GLY A 219 -16.81 4.55 -4.84
C GLY A 219 -17.76 4.13 -5.97
N GLU A 220 -19.07 4.30 -5.78
CA GLU A 220 -20.03 3.88 -6.81
C GLU A 220 -19.98 4.75 -8.08
N GLN A 221 -19.46 5.99 -7.95
CA GLN A 221 -19.29 6.91 -9.08
C GLN A 221 -17.87 6.89 -9.67
N ASP A 222 -17.13 5.78 -9.49
CA ASP A 222 -15.77 5.67 -10.01
C ASP A 222 -15.75 5.53 -11.54
N ASN A 223 -15.30 6.58 -12.20
CA ASN A 223 -15.18 6.67 -13.66
C ASN A 223 -13.81 6.20 -14.20
N LEU A 224 -12.90 5.79 -13.34
CA LEU A 224 -11.63 5.19 -13.74
C LEU A 224 -11.71 3.65 -13.71
N ILE A 225 -12.13 3.14 -12.57
CA ILE A 225 -12.34 1.71 -12.33
C ILE A 225 -13.79 1.52 -11.91
N PRO A 226 -14.68 1.08 -12.80
CA PRO A 226 -16.10 0.89 -12.48
C PRO A 226 -16.30 -0.01 -11.26
N VAL A 227 -17.22 0.35 -10.37
CA VAL A 227 -17.54 -0.37 -9.13
C VAL A 227 -17.84 -1.86 -9.35
N ASN A 228 -18.26 -2.22 -10.56
CA ASN A 228 -18.51 -3.59 -10.97
C ASN A 228 -17.31 -4.53 -10.74
N GLN A 229 -16.07 -4.00 -10.80
CA GLN A 229 -14.87 -4.77 -10.48
C GLN A 229 -14.88 -5.28 -9.02
N SER A 230 -15.30 -4.44 -8.09
CA SER A 230 -15.44 -4.82 -6.68
C SER A 230 -16.63 -5.74 -6.41
N LEU A 231 -17.72 -5.57 -7.15
CA LEU A 231 -18.88 -6.47 -7.07
C LEU A 231 -18.51 -7.89 -7.55
N LEU A 232 -17.75 -8.01 -8.63
CA LEU A 232 -17.24 -9.29 -9.13
C LEU A 232 -16.35 -10.00 -8.11
N LEU A 233 -15.41 -9.27 -7.50
CA LEU A 233 -14.56 -9.85 -6.45
C LEU A 233 -15.38 -10.30 -5.25
N ARG A 234 -16.32 -9.46 -4.77
CA ARG A 234 -17.24 -9.84 -3.69
C ARG A 234 -17.97 -11.14 -3.99
N ASP A 235 -18.53 -11.27 -5.19
CA ASP A 235 -19.32 -12.44 -5.57
C ASP A 235 -18.46 -13.71 -5.62
N GLN A 236 -17.22 -13.60 -6.08
CA GLN A 236 -16.26 -14.70 -6.03
C GLN A 236 -15.89 -15.08 -4.60
N LEU A 237 -15.59 -14.10 -3.74
CA LEU A 237 -15.26 -14.35 -2.34
C LEU A 237 -16.44 -15.02 -1.61
N LYS A 238 -17.66 -14.56 -1.89
CA LYS A 238 -18.90 -15.16 -1.37
C LYS A 238 -19.05 -16.60 -1.83
N ALA A 239 -18.87 -16.88 -3.11
CA ALA A 239 -18.95 -18.23 -3.68
C ALA A 239 -17.88 -19.18 -3.10
N ALA A 240 -16.68 -18.66 -2.80
CA ALA A 240 -15.60 -19.40 -2.17
C ALA A 240 -15.75 -19.56 -0.64
N GLY A 241 -16.78 -18.98 -0.02
CA GLY A 241 -16.95 -18.96 1.44
C GLY A 241 -15.86 -18.16 2.16
N THR A 242 -15.16 -17.27 1.46
CA THR A 242 -14.06 -16.49 2.01
C THR A 242 -14.60 -15.30 2.80
N ARG A 243 -14.03 -15.06 3.99
CA ARG A 243 -14.35 -13.88 4.79
C ARG A 243 -14.07 -12.60 4.00
N HIS A 244 -15.08 -11.76 3.82
CA HIS A 244 -14.93 -10.49 3.12
C HIS A 244 -15.88 -9.42 3.65
N GLN A 245 -15.52 -8.17 3.40
CA GLN A 245 -16.36 -7.01 3.64
C GLN A 245 -16.24 -6.09 2.41
N LEU A 246 -17.38 -5.65 1.88
CA LEU A 246 -17.46 -4.62 0.83
C LEU A 246 -18.09 -3.37 1.42
N VAL A 247 -17.38 -2.26 1.35
CA VAL A 247 -17.88 -0.94 1.71
C VAL A 247 -17.96 -0.08 0.45
N LEU A 248 -19.17 0.29 0.09
CA LEU A 248 -19.44 1.17 -1.03
C LEU A 248 -19.67 2.61 -0.55
N TYR A 249 -19.22 3.55 -1.37
CA TYR A 249 -19.35 4.99 -1.11
C TYR A 249 -20.19 5.61 -2.23
N PRO A 250 -21.52 5.75 -2.04
CA PRO A 250 -22.47 6.09 -3.14
C PRO A 250 -22.17 7.40 -3.85
N GLU A 251 -21.69 8.41 -3.12
CA GLU A 251 -21.44 9.75 -3.66
C GLU A 251 -19.98 10.01 -4.05
N HIS A 252 -19.14 8.95 -4.05
CA HIS A 252 -17.71 9.09 -4.29
C HIS A 252 -17.28 8.37 -5.56
N GLY A 253 -16.34 8.99 -6.27
CA GLY A 253 -15.63 8.40 -7.40
C GLY A 253 -14.40 7.63 -6.94
N HIS A 254 -13.31 7.76 -7.72
CA HIS A 254 -12.06 7.04 -7.46
C HIS A 254 -11.36 7.41 -6.14
N PHE A 255 -11.61 8.60 -5.60
CA PHE A 255 -11.03 9.07 -4.35
C PHE A 255 -12.07 9.04 -3.24
N LEU A 256 -11.82 8.22 -2.21
CA LEU A 256 -12.72 7.98 -1.10
C LEU A 256 -12.39 8.88 0.12
N PRO A 257 -13.34 9.07 1.06
CA PRO A 257 -13.13 9.86 2.27
C PRO A 257 -12.04 9.24 3.16
N ARG A 258 -10.94 9.96 3.35
CA ARG A 258 -9.77 9.45 4.06
C ARG A 258 -10.08 8.95 5.48
N ALA A 259 -10.92 9.66 6.22
CA ALA A 259 -11.28 9.29 7.58
C ALA A 259 -12.00 7.93 7.62
N SER A 260 -12.98 7.72 6.75
CA SER A 260 -13.72 6.46 6.68
C SER A 260 -12.85 5.31 6.19
N VAL A 261 -12.02 5.52 5.15
CA VAL A 261 -11.05 4.51 4.67
C VAL A 261 -10.12 4.09 5.81
N ARG A 262 -9.59 5.06 6.59
CA ARG A 262 -8.74 4.78 7.76
C ARG A 262 -9.48 3.94 8.79
N GLU A 263 -10.68 4.33 9.19
CA GLU A 263 -11.51 3.63 10.17
C GLU A 263 -11.77 2.18 9.75
N GLN A 264 -12.25 1.96 8.52
CA GLN A 264 -12.54 0.62 8.00
C GLN A 264 -11.27 -0.24 7.92
N THR A 265 -10.16 0.35 7.48
CA THR A 265 -8.85 -0.34 7.39
C THR A 265 -8.36 -0.78 8.76
N VAL A 266 -8.33 0.14 9.73
CA VAL A 266 -7.86 -0.14 11.09
C VAL A 266 -8.73 -1.19 11.76
N LYS A 267 -10.06 -1.07 11.67
CA LYS A 267 -11.01 -2.05 12.21
C LYS A 267 -10.75 -3.43 11.64
N PHE A 268 -10.72 -3.56 10.32
CA PHE A 268 -10.54 -4.83 9.65
C PHE A 268 -9.20 -5.50 9.99
N LEU A 269 -8.10 -4.75 9.96
CA LEU A 269 -6.77 -5.30 10.28
C LEU A 269 -6.67 -5.74 11.74
N LYS A 270 -7.24 -5.00 12.69
CA LYS A 270 -7.32 -5.41 14.11
C LYS A 270 -8.06 -6.72 14.31
N GLU A 271 -9.13 -6.94 13.56
CA GLU A 271 -9.91 -8.18 13.64
C GLU A 271 -9.15 -9.41 13.13
N LEU A 272 -8.23 -9.22 12.20
CA LEU A 272 -7.43 -10.32 11.62
C LEU A 272 -6.23 -10.69 12.50
N ALA A 273 -5.61 -9.72 13.12
CA ALA A 273 -4.45 -9.93 13.98
C ALA A 273 -4.52 -8.99 15.18
N PRO A 274 -5.28 -9.35 16.22
CA PRO A 274 -5.28 -8.57 17.45
C PRO A 274 -3.86 -8.48 18.00
N SER A 275 -3.27 -7.29 17.96
CA SER A 275 -2.01 -7.00 18.62
C SER A 275 -2.29 -5.97 19.69
N ALA A 276 -1.85 -6.23 20.91
CA ALA A 276 -1.84 -5.20 21.94
C ALA A 276 -0.70 -4.24 21.62
N CYS A 277 -1.04 -3.02 21.18
CA CYS A 277 -0.08 -1.94 21.28
C CYS A 277 0.31 -1.79 22.76
N PRO A 278 1.62 -1.74 23.09
CA PRO A 278 2.02 -1.35 24.44
C PRO A 278 1.34 -0.03 24.80
N SER A 279 0.74 0.05 25.99
CA SER A 279 0.17 1.30 26.51
C SER A 279 1.24 2.39 26.48
N ALA A 280 0.85 3.63 26.13
CA ALA A 280 1.75 4.76 26.19
C ALA A 280 2.25 4.89 27.64
N GLY A 281 3.52 4.57 27.90
CA GLY A 281 4.13 4.66 29.22
C GLY A 281 4.66 3.36 29.82
N GLN A 282 4.52 2.21 29.15
CA GLN A 282 5.30 1.01 29.50
C GLN A 282 6.58 0.95 28.67
N PRO A 283 7.77 0.79 29.31
CA PRO A 283 9.05 0.71 28.65
C PRO A 283 9.18 -0.53 27.73
#